data_05f22bc2d665e71d3244ca672d298906
#
_entry.id   05f22bc2d665e71d3244ca672d298906
#
_cell.length_a   1.000
_cell.length_b   1.000
_cell.length_c   1.000
_cell.angle_alpha   90.00
_cell.angle_beta   90.00
_cell.angle_gamma   90.00
#
_symmetry.space_group_name_H-M   'P 1'
#
loop_
_entity.id
_entity.type
_entity.pdbx_description
1 polymer ?
#
loop_
_entity_poly.entity_id
_entity_poly.type
_entity_poly.pdbx_seq_one_letter_code
_entity_poly.pdbx_strand_id
1 'polypeptide(L)'
;MMAAPRLEIDLDKIYHNARTLVERLGLRGISVTGVSKAALGFADIAATLLRAGVATLGDSRIENIESMRSSQPSAAMTLIRSPMLSQVQRVVRHANVSCNSEIEVIKALSYEAKQAGRRHGVILMVELGDLREGILPADLLDVVRETLSLKNITFKGIGTNLACRSGIAPDATNMAKLSECATLIETTFDHKVEVVSGGNSANLQWALSGDEIGRINNLRLGEAILLGCETLHRQPIDGLHTDAITLVAEVIEAKIKPTLPTGQVTQNAFGETPVMKDRGQVSQAILAIGRQDTDIDGLRAPHGINITAGSSDHLIVESGCDGLAVGTEVAFQINYSALLCAMTSPFVAKRTLYKTA
;
A
#
# COMPACT_ATOMS: atom_id res chain seq x y z
N MET A 1 8.41 9.69 27.21
CA MET A 1 7.39 9.14 26.27
C MET A 1 7.32 10.08 25.10
N MET A 2 7.22 9.58 23.84
CA MET A 2 6.86 10.42 22.71
C MET A 2 5.39 10.81 22.85
N ALA A 3 5.08 12.07 22.54
CA ALA A 3 3.70 12.56 22.59
C ALA A 3 2.80 11.79 21.59
N ALA A 4 1.54 11.62 21.91
CA ALA A 4 0.49 11.24 20.97
C ALA A 4 -0.03 12.52 20.24
N PRO A 5 -0.66 12.40 19.04
CA PRO A 5 -0.88 11.15 18.30
C PRO A 5 0.39 10.60 17.64
N ARG A 6 0.48 9.29 17.56
CA ARG A 6 1.61 8.61 16.91
C ARG A 6 1.22 7.28 16.29
N LEU A 7 1.91 6.90 15.22
CA LEU A 7 1.95 5.52 14.76
C LEU A 7 3.06 4.78 15.53
N GLU A 8 2.73 3.63 16.06
CA GLU A 8 3.67 2.65 16.58
C GLU A 8 3.88 1.57 15.50
N ILE A 9 5.13 1.43 15.06
CA ILE A 9 5.53 0.59 13.94
C ILE A 9 6.43 -0.51 14.48
N ASP A 10 5.89 -1.72 14.63
CA ASP A 10 6.61 -2.90 15.08
C ASP A 10 7.35 -3.55 13.90
N LEU A 11 8.65 -3.28 13.81
CA LEU A 11 9.48 -3.77 12.72
C LEU A 11 9.71 -5.29 12.76
N ASP A 12 9.62 -5.92 13.92
CA ASP A 12 9.74 -7.38 14.03
C ASP A 12 8.50 -8.07 13.47
N LYS A 13 7.31 -7.51 13.71
CA LYS A 13 6.07 -8.00 13.12
C LYS A 13 6.04 -7.78 11.60
N ILE A 14 6.50 -6.62 11.11
CA ILE A 14 6.65 -6.35 9.68
C ILE A 14 7.64 -7.34 9.04
N TYR A 15 8.77 -7.58 9.69
CA TYR A 15 9.74 -8.58 9.25
C TYR A 15 9.12 -9.97 9.15
N HIS A 16 8.40 -10.40 10.18
CA HIS A 16 7.73 -11.69 10.21
C HIS A 16 6.72 -11.82 9.07
N ASN A 17 5.85 -10.83 8.88
CA ASN A 17 4.86 -10.83 7.81
C ASN A 17 5.52 -10.91 6.42
N ALA A 18 6.52 -10.06 6.18
CA ALA A 18 7.25 -10.04 4.91
C ALA A 18 7.95 -11.37 4.65
N ARG A 19 8.68 -11.91 5.66
CA ARG A 19 9.41 -13.17 5.57
C ARG A 19 8.49 -14.34 5.28
N THR A 20 7.38 -14.44 5.99
CA THR A 20 6.37 -15.48 5.80
C THR A 20 5.81 -15.46 4.38
N LEU A 21 5.49 -14.28 3.84
CA LEU A 21 4.96 -14.16 2.47
C LEU A 21 6.04 -14.46 1.43
N VAL A 22 7.28 -14.02 1.63
CA VAL A 22 8.40 -14.34 0.74
C VAL A 22 8.63 -15.85 0.68
N GLU A 23 8.61 -16.53 1.81
CA GLU A 23 8.81 -18.00 1.86
C GLU A 23 7.63 -18.74 1.19
N ARG A 24 6.38 -18.41 1.53
CA ARG A 24 5.19 -19.09 0.95
C ARG A 24 5.12 -18.91 -0.56
N LEU A 25 5.36 -17.70 -1.06
CA LEU A 25 5.35 -17.41 -2.50
C LEU A 25 6.59 -17.98 -3.20
N GLY A 26 7.74 -17.99 -2.52
CA GLY A 26 8.98 -18.60 -3.03
C GLY A 26 8.83 -20.09 -3.34
N LEU A 27 8.05 -20.84 -2.54
CA LEU A 27 7.70 -22.24 -2.82
C LEU A 27 6.92 -22.42 -4.14
N ARG A 28 6.29 -21.34 -4.61
CA ARG A 28 5.56 -21.28 -5.87
C ARG A 28 6.37 -20.63 -7.00
N GLY A 29 7.65 -20.31 -6.78
CA GLY A 29 8.48 -19.60 -7.77
C GLY A 29 8.11 -18.12 -7.97
N ILE A 30 7.35 -17.53 -7.04
CA ILE A 30 6.91 -16.14 -7.12
C ILE A 30 7.80 -15.28 -6.19
N SER A 31 8.50 -14.32 -6.78
CA SER A 31 9.25 -13.30 -6.06
C SER A 31 8.35 -12.19 -5.52
N VAL A 32 8.78 -11.52 -4.47
CA VAL A 32 8.05 -10.40 -3.85
C VAL A 32 8.76 -9.08 -4.11
N THR A 33 8.03 -8.12 -4.65
CA THR A 33 8.38 -6.69 -4.59
C THR A 33 7.71 -6.10 -3.36
N GLY A 34 8.50 -5.65 -2.37
CA GLY A 34 7.98 -5.04 -1.14
C GLY A 34 7.58 -3.59 -1.38
N VAL A 35 6.29 -3.28 -1.25
CA VAL A 35 5.73 -1.96 -1.58
C VAL A 35 5.65 -1.07 -0.34
N SER A 36 6.42 0.02 -0.34
CA SER A 36 6.52 0.99 0.76
C SER A 36 5.54 2.16 0.66
N LYS A 37 4.70 2.20 -0.37
CA LYS A 37 3.83 3.35 -0.71
C LYS A 37 3.04 3.89 0.48
N ALA A 38 2.38 3.01 1.25
CA ALA A 38 1.60 3.41 2.42
C ALA A 38 2.47 3.89 3.59
N ALA A 39 3.75 3.54 3.59
CA ALA A 39 4.73 3.95 4.59
C ALA A 39 5.66 5.07 4.08
N LEU A 40 5.32 5.74 2.96
CA LEU A 40 6.05 6.88 2.37
C LEU A 40 7.56 6.62 2.17
N GLY A 41 7.95 5.38 1.85
CA GLY A 41 9.36 5.04 1.70
C GLY A 41 10.16 5.10 3.01
N PHE A 42 9.52 4.88 4.16
CA PHE A 42 10.16 4.96 5.48
C PHE A 42 11.37 4.02 5.57
N ALA A 43 12.53 4.58 5.90
CA ALA A 43 13.82 3.91 5.77
C ALA A 43 13.91 2.59 6.56
N ASP A 44 13.40 2.58 7.80
CA ASP A 44 13.46 1.38 8.66
C ASP A 44 12.55 0.26 8.14
N ILE A 45 11.39 0.60 7.56
CA ILE A 45 10.52 -0.37 6.90
C ILE A 45 11.21 -0.91 5.65
N ALA A 46 11.80 -0.04 4.81
CA ALA A 46 12.53 -0.46 3.61
C ALA A 46 13.68 -1.43 3.95
N ALA A 47 14.47 -1.12 4.97
CA ALA A 47 15.54 -1.98 5.47
C ALA A 47 14.98 -3.34 5.98
N THR A 48 13.86 -3.30 6.68
CA THR A 48 13.20 -4.50 7.21
C THR A 48 12.69 -5.42 6.10
N LEU A 49 12.08 -4.84 5.04
CA LEU A 49 11.63 -5.60 3.87
C LEU A 49 12.79 -6.29 3.17
N LEU A 50 13.92 -5.60 2.97
CA LEU A 50 15.12 -6.19 2.37
C LEU A 50 15.68 -7.35 3.22
N ARG A 51 15.78 -7.17 4.53
CA ARG A 51 16.20 -8.24 5.45
C ARG A 51 15.27 -9.45 5.40
N ALA A 52 13.98 -9.24 5.21
CA ALA A 52 12.98 -10.31 5.07
C ALA A 52 13.09 -11.07 3.74
N GLY A 53 13.90 -10.60 2.79
CA GLY A 53 14.18 -11.27 1.53
C GLY A 53 13.30 -10.83 0.36
N VAL A 54 12.67 -9.64 0.40
CA VAL A 54 12.02 -9.11 -0.80
C VAL A 54 13.05 -8.88 -1.91
N ALA A 55 12.67 -9.19 -3.14
CA ALA A 55 13.58 -9.10 -4.28
C ALA A 55 13.88 -7.65 -4.70
N THR A 56 12.89 -6.78 -4.57
CA THR A 56 12.98 -5.34 -4.89
C THR A 56 12.09 -4.52 -3.97
N LEU A 57 12.42 -3.25 -3.78
CA LEU A 57 11.53 -2.27 -3.17
C LEU A 57 10.68 -1.59 -4.24
N GLY A 58 9.41 -1.38 -3.96
CA GLY A 58 8.47 -0.71 -4.86
C GLY A 58 7.79 0.49 -4.21
N ASP A 59 7.66 1.58 -4.94
CA ASP A 59 6.86 2.72 -4.51
C ASP A 59 6.18 3.42 -5.69
N SER A 60 5.08 4.10 -5.45
CA SER A 60 4.35 4.86 -6.47
C SER A 60 4.83 6.30 -6.63
N ARG A 61 5.68 6.79 -5.74
CA ARG A 61 6.22 8.14 -5.71
C ARG A 61 7.72 8.12 -5.89
N ILE A 62 8.23 8.96 -6.82
CA ILE A 62 9.68 9.05 -7.01
C ILE A 62 10.36 9.66 -5.79
N GLU A 63 9.69 10.55 -5.06
CA GLU A 63 10.16 11.16 -3.83
C GLU A 63 10.48 10.10 -2.76
N ASN A 64 9.62 9.10 -2.62
CA ASN A 64 9.82 7.98 -1.69
C ASN A 64 10.98 7.08 -2.14
N ILE A 65 11.11 6.84 -3.46
CA ILE A 65 12.23 6.08 -4.01
C ILE A 65 13.56 6.81 -3.77
N GLU A 66 13.61 8.14 -3.93
CA GLU A 66 14.80 8.94 -3.63
C GLU A 66 15.19 8.84 -2.15
N SER A 67 14.21 8.94 -1.26
CA SER A 67 14.42 8.75 0.18
C SER A 67 14.99 7.37 0.49
N MET A 68 14.36 6.31 -0.04
CA MET A 68 14.86 4.94 0.13
C MET A 68 16.22 4.73 -0.51
N ARG A 69 16.51 5.33 -1.67
CA ARG A 69 17.80 5.25 -2.34
C ARG A 69 18.92 5.84 -1.48
N SER A 70 18.63 6.92 -0.75
CA SER A 70 19.61 7.55 0.16
C SER A 70 19.98 6.62 1.32
N SER A 71 19.03 5.85 1.85
CA SER A 71 19.26 4.92 2.97
C SER A 71 19.66 3.50 2.53
N GLN A 72 19.29 3.09 1.31
CA GLN A 72 19.54 1.77 0.73
C GLN A 72 20.14 1.89 -0.68
N PRO A 73 21.38 2.37 -0.84
CA PRO A 73 21.94 2.77 -2.13
C PRO A 73 22.09 1.63 -3.14
N SER A 74 22.25 0.39 -2.69
CA SER A 74 22.40 -0.80 -3.54
C SER A 74 21.09 -1.56 -3.81
N ALA A 75 19.98 -1.22 -3.15
CA ALA A 75 18.73 -1.95 -3.32
C ALA A 75 18.15 -1.77 -4.73
N ALA A 76 17.62 -2.83 -5.31
CA ALA A 76 16.83 -2.74 -6.53
C ALA A 76 15.49 -2.03 -6.22
N MET A 77 15.12 -1.06 -7.05
CA MET A 77 13.90 -0.24 -6.83
C MET A 77 13.07 -0.14 -8.08
N THR A 78 11.76 -0.32 -7.91
CA THR A 78 10.75 -0.24 -8.98
C THR A 78 9.76 0.88 -8.69
N LEU A 79 9.61 1.82 -9.62
CA LEU A 79 8.49 2.75 -9.59
C LEU A 79 7.25 2.03 -10.13
N ILE A 80 6.28 1.76 -9.24
CA ILE A 80 5.10 0.93 -9.55
C ILE A 80 3.91 1.73 -10.10
N ARG A 81 4.11 2.97 -10.47
CA ARG A 81 3.16 3.84 -11.16
C ARG A 81 3.81 4.40 -12.41
N SER A 82 3.03 4.57 -13.50
CA SER A 82 3.53 5.24 -14.70
C SER A 82 4.13 6.61 -14.33
N PRO A 83 5.37 6.90 -14.77
CA PRO A 83 6.03 8.17 -14.48
C PRO A 83 5.29 9.35 -15.10
N MET A 84 5.34 10.50 -14.43
CA MET A 84 5.02 11.77 -15.09
C MET A 84 6.19 12.18 -16.00
N LEU A 85 5.91 12.75 -17.17
CA LEU A 85 6.95 13.23 -18.10
C LEU A 85 7.92 14.21 -17.41
N SER A 86 7.42 15.06 -16.53
CA SER A 86 8.23 16.00 -15.74
C SER A 86 9.16 15.34 -14.71
N GLN A 87 9.02 14.04 -14.46
CA GLN A 87 9.82 13.31 -13.46
C GLN A 87 10.75 12.25 -14.08
N VAL A 88 10.72 12.03 -15.40
CA VAL A 88 11.46 10.94 -16.05
C VAL A 88 12.96 10.97 -15.76
N GLN A 89 13.57 12.14 -15.64
CA GLN A 89 14.98 12.27 -15.31
C GLN A 89 15.28 11.72 -13.90
N ARG A 90 14.44 12.06 -12.92
CA ARG A 90 14.55 11.56 -11.54
C ARG A 90 14.34 10.03 -11.50
N VAL A 91 13.34 9.55 -12.25
CA VAL A 91 13.04 8.11 -12.34
C VAL A 91 14.24 7.34 -12.88
N VAL A 92 14.82 7.78 -13.97
CA VAL A 92 16.03 7.15 -14.55
C VAL A 92 17.20 7.16 -13.54
N ARG A 93 17.35 8.23 -12.79
CA ARG A 93 18.45 8.36 -11.82
C ARG A 93 18.30 7.43 -10.62
N HIS A 94 17.10 7.28 -10.08
CA HIS A 94 16.87 6.66 -8.76
C HIS A 94 16.18 5.30 -8.80
N ALA A 95 15.34 5.01 -9.81
CA ALA A 95 14.71 3.73 -10.00
C ALA A 95 15.48 2.85 -11.00
N ASN A 96 15.51 1.55 -10.74
CA ASN A 96 16.08 0.57 -11.68
C ASN A 96 15.08 0.20 -12.76
N VAL A 97 13.81 0.15 -12.39
CA VAL A 97 12.68 -0.27 -13.23
C VAL A 97 11.50 0.66 -12.99
N SER A 98 10.67 0.88 -14.00
CA SER A 98 9.34 1.51 -13.84
C SER A 98 8.25 0.72 -14.55
N CYS A 99 7.04 0.74 -13.98
CA CYS A 99 5.83 0.26 -14.63
C CYS A 99 5.29 1.34 -15.58
N ASN A 100 4.90 0.97 -16.78
CA ASN A 100 4.49 1.92 -17.81
C ASN A 100 3.34 1.35 -18.64
N SER A 101 2.49 2.25 -19.18
CA SER A 101 1.43 1.94 -20.13
C SER A 101 1.46 2.85 -21.37
N GLU A 102 2.27 3.93 -21.36
CA GLU A 102 2.31 4.96 -22.37
C GLU A 102 3.66 4.99 -23.09
N ILE A 103 3.65 4.82 -24.41
CA ILE A 103 4.88 4.78 -25.22
C ILE A 103 5.64 6.11 -25.19
N GLU A 104 4.94 7.23 -25.11
CA GLU A 104 5.57 8.55 -25.03
C GLU A 104 6.40 8.73 -23.76
N VAL A 105 5.93 8.17 -22.64
CA VAL A 105 6.69 8.14 -21.39
C VAL A 105 7.92 7.26 -21.53
N ILE A 106 7.80 6.11 -22.20
CA ILE A 106 8.92 5.18 -22.40
C ILE A 106 9.99 5.80 -23.32
N LYS A 107 9.57 6.54 -24.36
CA LYS A 107 10.49 7.32 -25.23
C LYS A 107 11.25 8.38 -24.42
N ALA A 108 10.56 9.11 -23.55
CA ALA A 108 11.18 10.10 -22.69
C ALA A 108 12.18 9.45 -21.67
N LEU A 109 11.82 8.30 -21.08
CA LEU A 109 12.73 7.52 -20.26
C LEU A 109 13.97 7.05 -21.03
N SER A 110 13.81 6.62 -22.28
CA SER A 110 14.93 6.23 -23.15
C SER A 110 15.86 7.41 -23.45
N TYR A 111 15.30 8.59 -23.70
CA TYR A 111 16.07 9.81 -23.91
C TYR A 111 16.91 10.16 -22.68
N GLU A 112 16.28 10.23 -21.50
CA GLU A 112 16.97 10.54 -20.25
C GLU A 112 17.99 9.47 -19.84
N ALA A 113 17.70 8.20 -20.10
CA ALA A 113 18.64 7.11 -19.86
C ALA A 113 19.90 7.24 -20.74
N LYS A 114 19.75 7.68 -21.99
CA LYS A 114 20.87 8.01 -22.87
C LYS A 114 21.71 9.14 -22.29
N GLN A 115 21.07 10.24 -21.87
CA GLN A 115 21.77 11.38 -21.27
C GLN A 115 22.55 10.99 -20.01
N ALA A 116 21.99 10.07 -19.22
CA ALA A 116 22.62 9.54 -17.99
C ALA A 116 23.64 8.43 -18.25
N GLY A 117 23.92 8.04 -19.49
CA GLY A 117 24.85 6.97 -19.85
C GLY A 117 24.47 5.59 -19.31
N ARG A 118 23.16 5.30 -19.15
CA ARG A 118 22.65 4.05 -18.58
C ARG A 118 21.46 3.49 -19.34
N ARG A 119 21.04 2.29 -18.96
CA ARG A 119 19.77 1.71 -19.43
C ARG A 119 18.75 1.74 -18.29
N HIS A 120 17.47 1.90 -18.62
CA HIS A 120 16.37 1.88 -17.69
C HIS A 120 15.45 0.69 -17.95
N GLY A 121 15.08 -0.05 -16.89
CA GLY A 121 14.17 -1.19 -16.99
C GLY A 121 12.72 -0.76 -17.09
N VAL A 122 11.94 -1.42 -17.94
CA VAL A 122 10.51 -1.16 -18.11
C VAL A 122 9.72 -2.44 -18.00
N ILE A 123 8.64 -2.41 -17.19
CA ILE A 123 7.57 -3.40 -17.15
C ILE A 123 6.35 -2.74 -17.78
N LEU A 124 5.79 -3.35 -18.84
CA LEU A 124 4.57 -2.87 -19.47
C LEU A 124 3.35 -3.40 -18.70
N MET A 125 2.46 -2.50 -18.31
CA MET A 125 1.24 -2.86 -17.61
C MET A 125 0.14 -3.22 -18.60
N VAL A 126 -0.51 -4.37 -18.40
CA VAL A 126 -1.59 -4.90 -19.24
C VAL A 126 -2.92 -4.71 -18.51
N GLU A 127 -3.91 -4.15 -19.19
CA GLU A 127 -5.27 -3.98 -18.69
C GLU A 127 -6.04 -5.29 -18.82
N LEU A 128 -6.51 -5.83 -17.69
CA LEU A 128 -7.22 -7.10 -17.61
C LEU A 128 -8.59 -6.98 -16.91
N GLY A 129 -9.22 -5.80 -16.99
CA GLY A 129 -10.61 -5.61 -16.57
C GLY A 129 -10.80 -4.64 -15.39
N ASP A 130 -9.73 -4.20 -14.69
CA ASP A 130 -9.87 -3.25 -13.59
C ASP A 130 -10.12 -1.81 -14.06
N LEU A 131 -9.87 -1.51 -15.33
CA LEU A 131 -10.11 -0.23 -16.01
C LEU A 131 -9.42 0.96 -15.33
N ARG A 132 -8.22 0.76 -14.82
CA ARG A 132 -7.42 1.82 -14.19
C ARG A 132 -6.28 2.27 -15.11
N GLU A 133 -5.19 1.53 -15.16
CA GLU A 133 -4.09 1.75 -16.10
C GLU A 133 -3.70 0.44 -16.76
N GLY A 134 -3.24 0.52 -17.98
CA GLY A 134 -2.72 -0.63 -18.71
C GLY A 134 -2.96 -0.53 -20.21
N ILE A 135 -2.17 -1.26 -20.95
CA ILE A 135 -2.26 -1.45 -22.39
C ILE A 135 -3.31 -2.55 -22.64
N LEU A 136 -4.26 -2.31 -23.51
CA LEU A 136 -5.20 -3.35 -23.89
C LEU A 136 -4.45 -4.51 -24.56
N PRO A 137 -4.83 -5.77 -24.34
CA PRO A 137 -4.16 -6.92 -24.95
C PRO A 137 -4.05 -6.84 -26.48
N ALA A 138 -5.00 -6.18 -27.14
CA ALA A 138 -4.99 -6.00 -28.60
C ALA A 138 -3.84 -5.09 -29.08
N ASP A 139 -3.45 -4.10 -28.27
CA ASP A 139 -2.43 -3.10 -28.62
C ASP A 139 -1.03 -3.49 -28.09
N LEU A 140 -0.96 -4.55 -27.27
CA LEU A 140 0.25 -4.89 -26.54
C LEU A 140 1.47 -5.16 -27.43
N LEU A 141 1.30 -5.90 -28.52
CA LEU A 141 2.42 -6.24 -29.41
C LEU A 141 3.02 -5.02 -30.11
N ASP A 142 2.21 -4.02 -30.45
CA ASP A 142 2.69 -2.79 -31.09
C ASP A 142 3.52 -1.95 -30.09
N VAL A 143 3.05 -1.83 -28.84
CA VAL A 143 3.79 -1.14 -27.78
C VAL A 143 5.09 -1.88 -27.42
N VAL A 144 5.07 -3.21 -27.39
CA VAL A 144 6.29 -4.03 -27.18
C VAL A 144 7.28 -3.81 -28.31
N ARG A 145 6.84 -3.83 -29.58
CA ARG A 145 7.70 -3.59 -30.76
C ARG A 145 8.41 -2.24 -30.66
N GLU A 146 7.66 -1.18 -30.34
CA GLU A 146 8.24 0.15 -30.16
C GLU A 146 9.21 0.17 -28.97
N THR A 147 8.83 -0.42 -27.83
CA THR A 147 9.68 -0.48 -26.62
C THR A 147 11.01 -1.18 -26.91
N LEU A 148 10.99 -2.30 -27.64
CA LEU A 148 12.19 -3.06 -27.99
C LEU A 148 13.12 -2.29 -28.95
N SER A 149 12.59 -1.36 -29.76
CA SER A 149 13.38 -0.49 -30.66
C SER A 149 14.22 0.55 -29.89
N LEU A 150 13.89 0.85 -28.63
CA LEU A 150 14.52 1.90 -27.83
C LEU A 150 15.82 1.41 -27.17
N LYS A 151 16.97 1.83 -27.70
CA LYS A 151 18.30 1.31 -27.32
C LYS A 151 18.66 1.45 -25.83
N ASN A 152 18.12 2.46 -25.15
CA ASN A 152 18.45 2.73 -23.73
C ASN A 152 17.38 2.21 -22.75
N ILE A 153 16.39 1.48 -23.27
CA ILE A 153 15.41 0.74 -22.49
C ILE A 153 15.81 -0.73 -22.42
N THR A 154 15.53 -1.35 -21.28
CA THR A 154 15.54 -2.79 -21.10
C THR A 154 14.10 -3.23 -20.83
N PHE A 155 13.46 -3.86 -21.78
CA PHE A 155 12.17 -4.48 -21.57
C PHE A 155 12.33 -5.65 -20.61
N LYS A 156 11.77 -5.53 -19.40
CA LYS A 156 11.86 -6.54 -18.34
C LYS A 156 10.71 -7.52 -18.38
N GLY A 157 9.58 -7.11 -18.91
CA GLY A 157 8.40 -7.95 -18.98
C GLY A 157 7.11 -7.18 -18.85
N ILE A 158 6.08 -7.88 -18.40
CA ILE A 158 4.72 -7.36 -18.30
C ILE A 158 4.19 -7.52 -16.88
N GLY A 159 3.15 -6.77 -16.57
CA GLY A 159 2.42 -6.92 -15.30
C GLY A 159 0.98 -6.44 -15.45
N THR A 160 0.17 -6.75 -14.46
CA THR A 160 -1.19 -6.23 -14.34
C THR A 160 -1.45 -5.72 -12.94
N ASN A 161 -2.57 -5.05 -12.73
CA ASN A 161 -3.03 -4.66 -11.41
C ASN A 161 -4.55 -4.73 -11.35
N LEU A 162 -5.07 -5.52 -10.44
CA LEU A 162 -6.50 -5.78 -10.25
C LEU A 162 -6.95 -5.35 -8.85
N ALA A 163 -8.26 -5.35 -8.61
CA ALA A 163 -8.91 -4.98 -7.34
C ALA A 163 -8.51 -3.60 -6.80
N CYS A 164 -8.33 -2.63 -7.70
CA CYS A 164 -7.92 -1.28 -7.30
C CYS A 164 -8.97 -0.20 -7.62
N ARG A 165 -9.61 -0.29 -8.78
CA ARG A 165 -10.66 0.64 -9.20
C ARG A 165 -12.01 -0.04 -9.29
N SER A 166 -12.08 -1.10 -10.08
CA SER A 166 -13.34 -1.79 -10.36
C SER A 166 -13.57 -3.01 -9.46
N GLY A 167 -12.60 -3.35 -8.60
CA GLY A 167 -12.74 -4.46 -7.67
C GLY A 167 -12.70 -5.84 -8.34
N ILE A 168 -12.10 -5.95 -9.53
CA ILE A 168 -11.97 -7.23 -10.23
C ILE A 168 -10.98 -8.11 -9.46
N ALA A 169 -11.49 -9.22 -8.92
CA ALA A 169 -10.66 -10.17 -8.20
C ALA A 169 -9.67 -10.90 -9.14
N PRO A 170 -8.41 -11.06 -8.74
CA PRO A 170 -7.49 -11.97 -9.42
C PRO A 170 -7.99 -13.41 -9.36
N ASP A 171 -8.02 -14.08 -10.52
CA ASP A 171 -8.45 -15.47 -10.68
C ASP A 171 -7.59 -16.21 -11.71
N ALA A 172 -7.85 -17.50 -11.88
CA ALA A 172 -7.14 -18.32 -12.85
C ALA A 172 -7.30 -17.79 -14.29
N THR A 173 -8.45 -17.21 -14.63
CA THR A 173 -8.76 -16.75 -15.99
C THR A 173 -7.91 -15.52 -16.36
N ASN A 174 -7.93 -14.47 -15.51
CA ASN A 174 -7.17 -13.25 -15.79
C ASN A 174 -5.66 -13.46 -15.65
N MET A 175 -5.20 -14.38 -14.78
CA MET A 175 -3.77 -14.71 -14.66
C MET A 175 -3.29 -15.61 -15.82
N ALA A 176 -4.13 -16.50 -16.33
CA ALA A 176 -3.85 -17.24 -17.58
C ALA A 176 -3.72 -16.28 -18.76
N LYS A 177 -4.61 -15.27 -18.86
CA LYS A 177 -4.54 -14.25 -19.90
C LYS A 177 -3.22 -13.47 -19.88
N LEU A 178 -2.73 -13.10 -18.70
CA LEU A 178 -1.41 -12.46 -18.56
C LEU A 178 -0.28 -13.40 -19.00
N SER A 179 -0.38 -14.67 -18.66
CA SER A 179 0.58 -15.71 -19.08
C SER A 179 0.59 -15.92 -20.59
N GLU A 180 -0.59 -15.92 -21.24
CA GLU A 180 -0.71 -15.94 -22.71
C GLU A 180 -0.06 -14.74 -23.37
N CYS A 181 -0.26 -13.53 -22.82
CA CYS A 181 0.40 -12.31 -23.30
C CYS A 181 1.93 -12.45 -23.24
N ALA A 182 2.49 -12.98 -22.15
CA ALA A 182 3.92 -13.20 -22.02
C ALA A 182 4.43 -14.18 -23.07
N THR A 183 3.74 -15.30 -23.28
CA THR A 183 4.10 -16.30 -24.29
C THR A 183 4.01 -15.73 -25.71
N LEU A 184 2.97 -14.95 -26.01
CA LEU A 184 2.78 -14.30 -27.30
C LEU A 184 3.92 -13.31 -27.63
N ILE A 185 4.37 -12.54 -26.65
CA ILE A 185 5.52 -11.62 -26.81
C ILE A 185 6.77 -12.43 -27.14
N GLU A 186 7.07 -13.49 -26.39
CA GLU A 186 8.28 -14.31 -26.59
C GLU A 186 8.28 -14.95 -27.99
N THR A 187 7.15 -15.50 -28.41
CA THR A 187 7.05 -16.15 -29.72
C THR A 187 7.08 -15.16 -30.89
N THR A 188 6.60 -13.93 -30.69
CA THR A 188 6.55 -12.91 -31.75
C THR A 188 7.91 -12.22 -31.96
N PHE A 189 8.64 -11.96 -30.88
CA PHE A 189 9.84 -11.12 -30.91
C PHE A 189 11.14 -11.86 -30.62
N ASP A 190 11.08 -13.18 -30.34
CA ASP A 190 12.23 -13.97 -29.87
C ASP A 190 12.94 -13.27 -28.69
N HIS A 191 12.12 -12.73 -27.77
CA HIS A 191 12.60 -11.94 -26.62
C HIS A 191 12.02 -12.49 -25.31
N LYS A 192 12.89 -12.88 -24.39
CA LYS A 192 12.49 -13.44 -23.09
C LYS A 192 11.77 -12.40 -22.23
N VAL A 193 10.60 -12.75 -21.71
CA VAL A 193 9.88 -12.00 -20.70
C VAL A 193 10.37 -12.44 -19.31
N GLU A 194 11.28 -11.65 -18.72
CA GLU A 194 11.92 -11.99 -17.44
C GLU A 194 10.93 -11.91 -16.27
N VAL A 195 10.04 -10.91 -16.29
CA VAL A 195 9.08 -10.61 -15.20
C VAL A 195 7.66 -10.68 -15.73
N VAL A 196 6.85 -11.52 -15.11
CA VAL A 196 5.39 -11.55 -15.27
C VAL A 196 4.76 -11.25 -13.90
N SER A 197 4.47 -9.98 -13.67
CA SER A 197 4.02 -9.46 -12.39
C SER A 197 2.50 -9.52 -12.27
N GLY A 198 1.97 -10.50 -11.51
CA GLY A 198 0.54 -10.80 -11.45
C GLY A 198 -0.32 -9.75 -10.77
N GLY A 199 0.25 -8.89 -9.93
CA GLY A 199 -0.55 -7.87 -9.25
C GLY A 199 -0.05 -7.50 -7.87
N ASN A 200 -0.99 -7.25 -6.98
CA ASN A 200 -0.78 -6.71 -5.64
C ASN A 200 -1.21 -7.71 -4.53
N SER A 201 -1.47 -7.22 -3.30
CA SER A 201 -1.93 -8.06 -2.18
C SER A 201 -3.26 -8.79 -2.43
N ALA A 202 -4.09 -8.35 -3.39
CA ALA A 202 -5.31 -9.04 -3.76
C ALA A 202 -5.07 -10.40 -4.42
N ASN A 203 -3.88 -10.59 -5.02
CA ASN A 203 -3.53 -11.85 -5.67
C ASN A 203 -3.17 -12.98 -4.68
N LEU A 204 -2.99 -12.69 -3.38
CA LEU A 204 -2.48 -13.67 -2.42
C LEU A 204 -3.38 -14.88 -2.28
N GLN A 205 -4.71 -14.67 -2.21
CA GLN A 205 -5.66 -15.78 -2.11
C GLN A 205 -5.51 -16.73 -3.29
N TRP A 206 -5.51 -16.21 -4.52
CA TRP A 206 -5.29 -16.98 -5.73
C TRP A 206 -3.89 -17.60 -5.77
N ALA A 207 -2.83 -16.82 -5.50
CA ALA A 207 -1.46 -17.31 -5.58
C ALA A 207 -1.15 -18.44 -4.59
N LEU A 208 -1.89 -18.53 -3.49
CA LEU A 208 -1.70 -19.54 -2.43
C LEU A 208 -2.78 -20.62 -2.41
N SER A 209 -3.79 -20.56 -3.31
CA SER A 209 -4.91 -21.55 -3.38
C SER A 209 -4.48 -22.95 -3.82
N GLY A 210 -3.33 -23.09 -4.47
CA GLY A 210 -2.92 -24.35 -5.10
C GLY A 210 -3.16 -24.40 -6.62
N ASP A 211 -3.88 -23.43 -7.18
CA ASP A 211 -4.12 -23.32 -8.62
C ASP A 211 -2.80 -23.15 -9.40
N GLU A 212 -2.85 -23.45 -10.71
CA GLU A 212 -1.70 -23.19 -11.59
C GLU A 212 -1.45 -21.70 -11.69
N ILE A 213 -0.21 -21.29 -11.44
CA ILE A 213 0.22 -19.88 -11.51
C ILE A 213 0.67 -19.45 -12.91
N GLY A 214 0.76 -20.40 -13.86
CA GLY A 214 1.23 -20.14 -15.23
C GLY A 214 2.62 -19.52 -15.24
N ARG A 215 2.75 -18.39 -15.93
CA ARG A 215 3.99 -17.61 -16.06
C ARG A 215 4.21 -16.58 -14.95
N ILE A 216 3.28 -16.44 -14.00
CA ILE A 216 3.38 -15.44 -12.93
C ILE A 216 4.57 -15.77 -12.02
N ASN A 217 5.52 -14.84 -11.92
CA ASN A 217 6.75 -15.01 -11.14
C ASN A 217 7.08 -13.84 -10.22
N ASN A 218 6.17 -12.86 -10.12
CA ASN A 218 6.32 -11.71 -9.22
C ASN A 218 4.97 -11.21 -8.72
N LEU A 219 4.91 -10.80 -7.44
CA LEU A 219 3.81 -10.03 -6.84
C LEU A 219 4.37 -8.80 -6.12
N ARG A 220 3.59 -7.70 -6.13
CA ARG A 220 3.93 -6.42 -5.51
C ARG A 220 3.09 -6.24 -4.25
N LEU A 221 3.66 -6.58 -3.09
CA LEU A 221 2.95 -6.65 -1.82
C LEU A 221 3.27 -5.46 -0.92
N GLY A 222 2.26 -4.77 -0.43
CA GLY A 222 2.36 -3.69 0.54
C GLY A 222 1.41 -3.91 1.71
N GLU A 223 0.11 -3.81 1.47
CA GLU A 223 -0.92 -3.88 2.51
C GLU A 223 -0.86 -5.19 3.30
N ALA A 224 -0.74 -6.33 2.63
CA ALA A 224 -0.64 -7.61 3.31
C ALA A 224 0.59 -7.74 4.23
N ILE A 225 1.71 -7.10 3.88
CA ILE A 225 2.90 -7.07 4.74
C ILE A 225 2.67 -6.14 5.94
N LEU A 226 2.16 -4.94 5.70
CA LEU A 226 2.06 -3.90 6.72
C LEU A 226 0.90 -4.14 7.70
N LEU A 227 -0.21 -4.73 7.23
CA LEU A 227 -1.44 -4.90 7.99
C LEU A 227 -1.87 -6.36 8.17
N GLY A 228 -1.14 -7.34 7.61
CA GLY A 228 -1.42 -8.76 7.79
C GLY A 228 -2.75 -9.25 7.22
N CYS A 229 -3.42 -8.44 6.38
CA CYS A 229 -4.74 -8.74 5.82
C CYS A 229 -4.68 -8.86 4.30
N GLU A 230 -5.53 -9.73 3.72
CA GLU A 230 -5.80 -9.74 2.29
C GLU A 230 -6.72 -8.56 1.92
N THR A 231 -6.71 -8.15 0.63
CA THR A 231 -7.32 -6.88 0.24
C THR A 231 -8.70 -7.01 -0.42
N LEU A 232 -9.18 -8.21 -0.69
CA LEU A 232 -10.49 -8.45 -1.31
C LEU A 232 -11.64 -8.33 -0.29
N HIS A 233 -11.45 -8.93 0.89
CA HIS A 233 -12.46 -8.99 1.96
C HIS A 233 -11.94 -8.47 3.29
N ARG A 234 -10.69 -7.98 3.34
CA ARG A 234 -10.01 -7.46 4.55
C ARG A 234 -9.87 -8.49 5.68
N GLN A 235 -9.82 -9.77 5.30
CA GLN A 235 -9.64 -10.84 6.29
C GLN A 235 -8.17 -11.00 6.67
N PRO A 236 -7.87 -11.33 7.93
CA PRO A 236 -6.52 -11.67 8.36
C PRO A 236 -5.96 -12.84 7.53
N ILE A 237 -4.68 -12.74 7.18
CA ILE A 237 -3.95 -13.84 6.56
C ILE A 237 -3.37 -14.70 7.67
N ASP A 238 -3.67 -16.00 7.63
CA ASP A 238 -3.20 -16.93 8.66
C ASP A 238 -1.68 -16.87 8.86
N GLY A 239 -1.27 -16.80 10.13
CA GLY A 239 0.13 -16.69 10.54
C GLY A 239 0.77 -15.31 10.35
N LEU A 240 0.01 -14.27 9.97
CA LEU A 240 0.51 -12.90 9.92
C LEU A 240 -0.02 -12.04 11.08
N HIS A 241 0.78 -11.07 11.49
CA HIS A 241 0.40 -10.06 12.48
C HIS A 241 -0.46 -8.97 11.83
N THR A 242 -1.63 -8.71 12.39
CA THR A 242 -2.55 -7.64 11.94
C THR A 242 -2.38 -6.33 12.72
N ASP A 243 -1.49 -6.33 13.70
CA ASP A 243 -1.19 -5.23 14.61
C ASP A 243 0.28 -4.78 14.51
N ALA A 244 0.89 -4.98 13.36
CA ALA A 244 2.27 -4.53 13.10
C ALA A 244 2.38 -2.99 13.09
N ILE A 245 1.29 -2.29 12.77
CA ILE A 245 1.20 -0.84 12.85
C ILE A 245 -0.09 -0.48 13.58
N THR A 246 0.01 0.33 14.64
CA THR A 246 -1.12 0.82 15.42
C THR A 246 -1.07 2.34 15.53
N LEU A 247 -2.24 2.98 15.67
CA LEU A 247 -2.36 4.41 15.88
C LEU A 247 -2.72 4.66 17.35
N VAL A 248 -1.91 5.47 18.04
CA VAL A 248 -2.11 5.80 19.45
C VAL A 248 -2.53 7.27 19.57
N ALA A 249 -3.62 7.52 20.29
CA ALA A 249 -4.10 8.86 20.59
C ALA A 249 -4.40 9.02 22.08
N GLU A 250 -4.22 10.23 22.61
CA GLU A 250 -4.40 10.56 24.02
C GLU A 250 -5.77 11.17 24.26
N VAL A 251 -6.38 10.81 25.38
CA VAL A 251 -7.64 11.38 25.88
C VAL A 251 -7.38 12.77 26.46
N ILE A 252 -8.03 13.77 25.90
CA ILE A 252 -7.94 15.18 26.31
C ILE A 252 -9.17 15.68 27.09
N GLU A 253 -10.30 14.97 26.99
CA GLU A 253 -11.49 15.21 27.79
C GLU A 253 -12.18 13.86 28.10
N ALA A 254 -12.69 13.73 29.34
CA ALA A 254 -13.52 12.59 29.73
C ALA A 254 -14.65 13.06 30.65
N LYS A 255 -15.92 12.84 30.24
CA LYS A 255 -17.12 13.30 30.95
C LYS A 255 -18.30 12.38 30.71
N ILE A 256 -19.24 12.43 31.64
CA ILE A 256 -20.59 11.90 31.43
C ILE A 256 -21.39 12.93 30.64
N LYS A 257 -21.92 12.55 29.48
CA LYS A 257 -22.69 13.42 28.60
C LYS A 257 -23.99 12.75 28.14
N PRO A 258 -25.07 13.54 27.88
CA PRO A 258 -26.27 13.01 27.23
C PRO A 258 -25.97 12.64 25.79
N THR A 259 -26.68 11.62 25.28
CA THR A 259 -26.57 11.19 23.89
C THR A 259 -27.37 12.04 22.90
N LEU A 260 -28.34 12.84 23.42
CA LEU A 260 -29.06 13.82 22.61
C LEU A 260 -28.50 15.22 22.82
N PRO A 261 -28.20 15.96 21.73
CA PRO A 261 -27.83 17.36 21.81
C PRO A 261 -29.03 18.21 22.20
N THR A 262 -28.80 19.38 22.77
CA THR A 262 -29.82 20.35 23.10
C THR A 262 -29.81 21.45 22.04
N GLY A 263 -30.98 21.74 21.43
CA GLY A 263 -31.13 22.76 20.42
C GLY A 263 -31.55 22.24 19.05
N GLN A 264 -31.57 23.12 18.05
CA GLN A 264 -31.91 22.74 16.67
C GLN A 264 -30.72 22.02 16.02
N VAL A 265 -30.93 20.79 15.59
CA VAL A 265 -29.91 20.01 14.86
C VAL A 265 -29.87 20.47 13.41
N THR A 266 -28.69 20.78 12.92
CA THR A 266 -28.39 21.15 11.54
C THR A 266 -27.24 20.27 11.03
N GLN A 267 -26.61 20.65 9.93
CA GLN A 267 -25.43 19.94 9.42
C GLN A 267 -24.21 20.11 10.35
N ASN A 268 -23.42 19.03 10.47
CA ASN A 268 -22.11 19.07 11.14
C ASN A 268 -21.06 19.76 10.24
N ALA A 269 -19.81 19.81 10.69
CA ALA A 269 -18.69 20.43 9.96
C ALA A 269 -18.40 19.78 8.58
N PHE A 270 -18.93 18.60 8.29
CA PHE A 270 -18.74 17.86 7.04
C PHE A 270 -20.00 17.82 6.16
N GLY A 271 -21.01 18.63 6.49
CA GLY A 271 -22.24 18.73 5.71
C GLY A 271 -23.24 17.58 5.95
N GLU A 272 -23.03 16.75 6.97
CA GLU A 272 -23.90 15.65 7.33
C GLU A 272 -24.90 16.09 8.41
N THR A 273 -26.15 15.64 8.34
CA THR A 273 -27.15 15.83 9.43
C THR A 273 -27.13 14.56 10.29
N PRO A 274 -26.56 14.62 11.53
CA PRO A 274 -26.44 13.43 12.37
C PRO A 274 -27.81 12.92 12.80
N VAL A 275 -28.03 11.62 12.68
CA VAL A 275 -29.19 10.95 13.26
C VAL A 275 -28.79 10.40 14.63
N MET A 276 -29.40 10.93 15.68
CA MET A 276 -29.07 10.55 17.06
C MET A 276 -30.23 9.82 17.70
N LYS A 277 -29.91 8.85 18.57
CA LYS A 277 -30.88 8.08 19.35
C LYS A 277 -30.62 8.33 20.82
N ASP A 278 -31.68 8.59 21.58
CA ASP A 278 -31.59 8.73 23.03
C ASP A 278 -31.22 7.37 23.67
N ARG A 279 -30.10 7.39 24.36
CA ARG A 279 -29.60 6.26 25.18
C ARG A 279 -29.29 6.73 26.63
N GLY A 280 -29.78 7.92 26.99
CA GLY A 280 -29.49 8.54 28.28
C GLY A 280 -28.08 9.13 28.34
N GLN A 281 -27.44 9.00 29.49
CA GLN A 281 -26.09 9.49 29.73
C GLN A 281 -25.06 8.38 29.47
N VAL A 282 -23.95 8.79 28.83
CA VAL A 282 -22.84 7.88 28.48
C VAL A 282 -21.51 8.44 28.95
N SER A 283 -20.56 7.57 29.26
CA SER A 283 -19.16 7.96 29.47
C SER A 283 -18.54 8.25 28.11
N GLN A 284 -18.28 9.52 27.83
CA GLN A 284 -17.70 10.00 26.57
C GLN A 284 -16.29 10.54 26.80
N ALA A 285 -15.38 10.19 25.91
CA ALA A 285 -14.05 10.78 25.88
C ALA A 285 -13.77 11.41 24.52
N ILE A 286 -12.93 12.44 24.51
CA ILE A 286 -12.39 13.09 23.32
C ILE A 286 -10.90 12.80 23.26
N LEU A 287 -10.43 12.34 22.11
CA LEU A 287 -9.02 12.10 21.84
C LEU A 287 -8.45 13.16 20.88
N ALA A 288 -7.20 13.51 21.08
CA ALA A 288 -6.48 14.52 20.30
C ALA A 288 -6.03 14.00 18.93
N ILE A 289 -6.99 13.61 18.09
CA ILE A 289 -6.78 13.20 16.69
C ILE A 289 -8.10 13.33 15.94
N GLY A 290 -8.07 13.68 14.66
CA GLY A 290 -9.28 13.82 13.87
C GLY A 290 -9.09 13.51 12.39
N ARG A 291 -10.06 13.95 11.56
CA ARG A 291 -10.10 13.64 10.12
C ARG A 291 -8.95 14.26 9.32
N GLN A 292 -8.30 15.31 9.81
CA GLN A 292 -7.09 15.85 9.16
C GLN A 292 -5.85 14.98 9.36
N ASP A 293 -5.88 14.06 10.34
CA ASP A 293 -4.74 13.21 10.68
C ASP A 293 -4.92 11.77 10.21
N THR A 294 -6.15 11.29 10.19
CA THR A 294 -6.45 9.90 9.83
C THR A 294 -7.87 9.75 9.29
N ASP A 295 -8.11 8.64 8.57
CA ASP A 295 -9.45 8.21 8.23
C ASP A 295 -10.08 7.52 9.45
N ILE A 296 -11.00 8.20 10.13
CA ILE A 296 -11.61 7.70 11.36
C ILE A 296 -12.47 6.44 11.14
N ASP A 297 -13.04 6.29 9.94
CA ASP A 297 -13.84 5.12 9.57
C ASP A 297 -12.96 3.88 9.36
N GLY A 298 -11.65 4.09 9.23
CA GLY A 298 -10.64 3.06 9.14
C GLY A 298 -10.02 2.64 10.48
N LEU A 299 -10.47 3.21 11.59
CA LEU A 299 -9.99 2.88 12.93
C LEU A 299 -10.83 1.78 13.57
N ARG A 300 -10.17 0.82 14.21
CA ARG A 300 -10.81 -0.17 15.08
C ARG A 300 -10.33 0.04 16.50
N ALA A 301 -11.26 0.47 17.37
CA ALA A 301 -10.98 0.65 18.78
C ALA A 301 -10.80 -0.68 19.52
N PRO A 302 -10.05 -0.71 20.64
CA PRO A 302 -9.99 -1.86 21.52
C PRO A 302 -11.36 -2.18 22.14
N HIS A 303 -11.48 -3.39 22.69
CA HIS A 303 -12.73 -3.84 23.31
C HIS A 303 -13.20 -2.87 24.40
N GLY A 304 -14.50 -2.61 24.42
CA GLY A 304 -15.13 -1.71 25.40
C GLY A 304 -15.08 -0.22 25.03
N ILE A 305 -14.48 0.14 23.91
CA ILE A 305 -14.45 1.52 23.37
C ILE A 305 -15.16 1.53 22.02
N ASN A 306 -16.10 2.48 21.83
CA ASN A 306 -16.84 2.67 20.60
C ASN A 306 -16.56 4.04 20.02
N ILE A 307 -16.12 4.11 18.77
CA ILE A 307 -15.99 5.37 18.03
C ILE A 307 -17.39 5.84 17.63
N THR A 308 -17.77 7.05 18.02
CA THR A 308 -19.11 7.59 17.76
C THR A 308 -19.13 8.74 16.78
N ALA A 309 -18.07 9.54 16.74
CA ALA A 309 -17.93 10.67 15.83
C ALA A 309 -16.47 11.12 15.69
N GLY A 310 -16.23 11.99 14.70
CA GLY A 310 -14.96 12.69 14.59
C GLY A 310 -15.14 14.03 13.91
N SER A 311 -14.41 15.03 14.39
CA SER A 311 -14.25 16.33 13.75
C SER A 311 -12.93 16.43 13.02
N SER A 312 -12.52 17.62 12.62
CA SER A 312 -11.21 17.87 11.98
C SER A 312 -10.04 17.37 12.83
N ASP A 313 -10.11 17.57 14.14
CA ASP A 313 -9.01 17.39 15.10
C ASP A 313 -9.40 16.65 16.39
N HIS A 314 -10.66 16.18 16.52
CA HIS A 314 -11.17 15.45 17.67
C HIS A 314 -11.80 14.12 17.24
N LEU A 315 -11.43 13.04 17.92
CA LEU A 315 -12.12 11.75 17.84
C LEU A 315 -12.95 11.55 19.10
N ILE A 316 -14.23 11.27 18.94
CA ILE A 316 -15.17 11.09 20.03
C ILE A 316 -15.45 9.60 20.21
N VAL A 317 -15.23 9.12 21.41
CA VAL A 317 -15.46 7.71 21.77
C VAL A 317 -16.37 7.61 22.99
N GLU A 318 -17.12 6.53 23.07
CA GLU A 318 -17.82 6.09 24.26
C GLU A 318 -17.05 4.91 24.89
N SER A 319 -16.95 4.90 26.21
CA SER A 319 -16.34 3.81 26.98
C SER A 319 -17.37 3.19 27.93
N GLY A 320 -17.09 1.97 28.39
CA GLY A 320 -17.92 1.28 29.40
C GLY A 320 -17.92 1.97 30.76
N CYS A 321 -18.45 1.28 31.77
CA CYS A 321 -18.73 1.84 33.10
C CYS A 321 -17.51 2.41 33.83
N ASP A 322 -16.30 1.90 33.58
CA ASP A 322 -15.08 2.38 34.23
C ASP A 322 -14.54 3.69 33.65
N GLY A 323 -15.06 4.14 32.51
CA GLY A 323 -14.66 5.37 31.86
C GLY A 323 -13.19 5.39 31.39
N LEU A 324 -12.83 6.43 30.64
CA LEU A 324 -11.43 6.75 30.31
C LEU A 324 -11.02 7.99 31.13
N ALA A 325 -9.78 8.04 31.59
CA ALA A 325 -9.23 9.22 32.27
C ALA A 325 -8.48 10.11 31.25
N VAL A 326 -8.44 11.42 31.50
CA VAL A 326 -7.58 12.35 30.75
C VAL A 326 -6.13 11.91 30.89
N GLY A 327 -5.39 11.91 29.77
CA GLY A 327 -4.02 11.42 29.69
C GLY A 327 -3.91 9.91 29.37
N THR A 328 -5.03 9.17 29.35
CA THR A 328 -5.02 7.76 28.89
C THR A 328 -4.73 7.69 27.41
N GLU A 329 -3.79 6.85 27.00
CA GLU A 329 -3.52 6.54 25.61
C GLU A 329 -4.39 5.37 25.14
N VAL A 330 -5.02 5.52 23.99
CA VAL A 330 -5.81 4.49 23.31
C VAL A 330 -5.13 4.08 22.02
N ALA A 331 -4.86 2.78 21.86
CA ALA A 331 -4.26 2.22 20.66
C ALA A 331 -5.34 1.63 19.75
N PHE A 332 -5.37 2.07 18.50
CA PHE A 332 -6.30 1.62 17.47
C PHE A 332 -5.60 0.73 16.46
N GLN A 333 -6.24 -0.36 16.06
CA GLN A 333 -5.92 -1.01 14.80
C GLN A 333 -6.40 -0.13 13.64
N ILE A 334 -5.67 -0.18 12.52
CA ILE A 334 -5.93 0.71 11.39
C ILE A 334 -6.09 -0.08 10.09
N ASN A 335 -6.96 0.38 9.21
CA ASN A 335 -7.02 -0.11 7.85
C ASN A 335 -6.05 0.66 6.94
N TYR A 336 -6.06 0.31 5.65
CA TYR A 336 -5.17 0.91 4.67
C TYR A 336 -5.39 2.43 4.48
N SER A 337 -6.63 2.90 4.51
CA SER A 337 -6.96 4.32 4.37
C SER A 337 -6.45 5.12 5.57
N ALA A 338 -6.71 4.62 6.79
CA ALA A 338 -6.22 5.25 8.01
C ALA A 338 -4.69 5.28 8.07
N LEU A 339 -4.02 4.20 7.63
CA LEU A 339 -2.55 4.17 7.54
C LEU A 339 -2.02 5.24 6.57
N LEU A 340 -2.59 5.35 5.37
CA LEU A 340 -2.18 6.35 4.38
C LEU A 340 -2.29 7.77 4.93
N CYS A 341 -3.43 8.11 5.55
CA CYS A 341 -3.65 9.42 6.13
C CYS A 341 -2.68 9.69 7.29
N ALA A 342 -2.57 8.78 8.24
CA ALA A 342 -1.70 8.95 9.40
C ALA A 342 -0.22 9.04 9.03
N MET A 343 0.24 8.29 8.03
CA MET A 343 1.61 8.40 7.52
C MET A 343 1.89 9.76 6.87
N THR A 344 0.90 10.35 6.19
CA THR A 344 1.05 11.65 5.51
C THR A 344 0.86 12.84 6.45
N SER A 345 0.19 12.69 7.59
CA SER A 345 0.02 13.78 8.56
C SER A 345 1.36 14.16 9.19
N PRO A 346 1.74 15.46 9.17
CA PRO A 346 2.92 15.95 9.87
C PRO A 346 2.75 15.97 11.40
N PHE A 347 1.51 15.87 11.88
CA PHE A 347 1.18 15.92 13.31
C PHE A 347 1.14 14.55 13.99
N VAL A 348 1.09 13.48 13.20
CA VAL A 348 1.20 12.11 13.71
C VAL A 348 2.67 11.68 13.71
N ALA A 349 3.25 11.49 14.89
CA ALA A 349 4.63 11.02 15.02
C ALA A 349 4.76 9.56 14.54
N LYS A 350 5.93 9.18 14.01
CA LYS A 350 6.22 7.81 13.56
C LYS A 350 7.28 7.21 14.49
N ARG A 351 6.88 6.23 15.30
CA ARG A 351 7.73 5.56 16.29
C ARG A 351 7.96 4.12 15.90
N THR A 352 9.20 3.76 15.62
CA THR A 352 9.59 2.35 15.44
C THR A 352 9.75 1.67 16.79
N LEU A 353 9.23 0.44 16.87
CA LEU A 353 9.42 -0.45 18.00
C LEU A 353 10.40 -1.56 17.58
N TYR A 354 11.36 -1.83 18.45
CA TYR A 354 12.28 -2.95 18.34
C TYR A 354 12.10 -3.80 19.60
N LYS A 355 12.08 -5.10 19.47
CA LYS A 355 12.31 -5.93 20.66
C LYS A 355 13.75 -5.66 21.11
N THR A 356 13.90 -5.10 22.30
CA THR A 356 15.20 -5.15 23.00
C THR A 356 15.57 -6.63 23.14
N ALA A 357 16.71 -7.00 22.54
CA ALA A 357 17.25 -8.35 22.63
C ALA A 357 17.54 -8.74 24.09
#